data_9ed93463ae6c210adbdc2ced80f4cad7
#
_entry.id   9ed93463ae6c210adbdc2ced80f4cad7
#
_cell.length_a   1.000
_cell.length_b   1.000
_cell.length_c   1.000
_cell.angle_alpha   90.00
_cell.angle_beta   90.00
_cell.angle_gamma   90.00
#
_symmetry.space_group_name_H-M   'P 1'
#
loop_
_entity.id
_entity.type
_entity.pdbx_description
1 polymer ?
#
loop_
_entity_poly.entity_id
_entity_poly.type
_entity_poly.pdbx_seq_one_letter_code
_entity_poly.pdbx_strand_id
1 'polypeptide(L)'
;MDNNSVNRTNIMGAGEVGCAISVDMDRDSIHNTNKTLWDTKGNEIIGTTALPFYGSFVSEEKCQLFGDVSGKKMLEIGCGSGQSLQYQGEHKASELWGMDISENQLEKTREYLTTCGLSAKLICSPMEEECGIPEDYFDFVYSIYAIGWTTDLEGTFCRIASYLKKDGVFIFSWSHPIHKCVVAENDMLVFKKCYFDESWYSVSLDESTLTLSDRKLSTYVNALSKAGFVIEQMIEESDDEIMQSRDDNFSKKAKMLPVTFIIKARKL
;
A
#
# COMPACT_ATOMS: atom_id res chain seq x y z
N MET A 1 -19.06 13.06 23.83
CA MET A 1 -18.69 13.25 22.41
C MET A 1 -17.35 12.54 22.30
N ASP A 2 -17.39 11.31 21.82
CA ASP A 2 -16.21 10.43 21.82
C ASP A 2 -15.20 10.89 20.78
N ASN A 3 -14.13 11.49 21.24
CA ASN A 3 -12.97 11.90 20.43
C ASN A 3 -12.04 10.72 20.06
N ASN A 4 -12.53 9.49 20.14
CA ASN A 4 -11.74 8.26 19.95
C ASN A 4 -11.93 7.57 18.60
N SER A 5 -12.51 8.22 17.60
CA SER A 5 -12.44 7.66 16.26
C SER A 5 -11.09 8.01 15.64
N VAL A 6 -10.14 7.09 15.72
CA VAL A 6 -8.96 7.14 14.84
C VAL A 6 -9.52 7.24 13.41
N ASN A 7 -9.36 8.40 12.79
CA ASN A 7 -9.86 8.62 11.45
C ASN A 7 -9.06 7.69 10.53
N ARG A 8 -9.69 6.61 10.04
CA ARG A 8 -9.05 5.61 9.15
C ARG A 8 -8.31 6.26 7.98
N THR A 9 -8.81 7.40 7.52
CA THR A 9 -8.18 8.21 6.49
C THR A 9 -6.83 8.79 6.89
N ASN A 10 -6.59 9.05 8.16
CA ASN A 10 -5.30 9.61 8.61
C ASN A 10 -4.17 8.58 8.53
N ILE A 11 -4.46 7.30 8.75
CA ILE A 11 -3.48 6.21 8.68
C ILE A 11 -3.23 5.78 7.23
N MET A 12 -4.29 5.76 6.40
CA MET A 12 -4.24 5.40 4.97
C MET A 12 -3.79 6.57 4.08
N GLY A 13 -3.03 7.50 4.58
CA GLY A 13 -2.43 8.57 3.77
C GLY A 13 -3.09 9.95 3.87
N ALA A 14 -4.18 10.08 4.60
CA ALA A 14 -4.84 11.36 4.87
C ALA A 14 -4.30 12.10 6.11
N GLY A 15 -3.24 11.58 6.73
CA GLY A 15 -2.67 12.12 7.96
C GLY A 15 -2.29 13.60 7.85
N GLU A 16 -2.57 14.35 8.90
CA GLU A 16 -2.15 15.74 9.01
C GLU A 16 -0.61 15.82 9.10
N VAL A 17 -0.03 16.74 8.34
CA VAL A 17 1.43 16.93 8.27
C VAL A 17 2.00 17.47 9.59
N GLY A 18 1.17 18.01 10.48
CA GLY A 18 1.59 18.79 11.64
C GLY A 18 2.09 18.02 12.86
N CYS A 19 1.92 16.68 12.92
CA CYS A 19 2.25 15.88 14.12
C CYS A 19 3.47 14.95 13.91
N ALA A 20 4.17 15.08 12.79
CA ALA A 20 5.32 14.23 12.47
C ALA A 20 6.61 14.78 13.12
N ILE A 21 7.38 13.89 13.73
CA ILE A 21 8.69 14.19 14.30
C ILE A 21 9.75 13.51 13.45
N SER A 22 10.73 14.28 12.94
CA SER A 22 11.88 13.70 12.23
C SER A 22 12.66 12.75 13.12
N VAL A 23 13.03 11.59 12.59
CA VAL A 23 13.76 10.55 13.32
C VAL A 23 14.97 10.10 12.52
N ASP A 24 16.03 9.73 13.26
CA ASP A 24 17.19 9.02 12.74
C ASP A 24 17.22 7.65 13.41
N MET A 25 16.62 6.67 12.72
CA MET A 25 16.45 5.30 13.23
C MET A 25 17.07 4.31 12.25
N ASP A 26 17.68 3.27 12.80
CA ASP A 26 18.13 2.15 11.98
C ASP A 26 16.94 1.33 11.45
N ARG A 27 17.22 0.51 10.45
CA ARG A 27 16.24 -0.30 9.73
C ARG A 27 15.43 -1.22 10.67
N ASP A 28 16.12 -1.90 11.57
CA ASP A 28 15.49 -2.88 12.47
C ASP A 28 14.54 -2.16 13.45
N SER A 29 14.92 -1.00 13.93
CA SER A 29 14.08 -0.16 14.78
C SER A 29 12.82 0.32 14.06
N ILE A 30 12.93 0.70 12.77
CA ILE A 30 11.79 1.08 11.93
C ILE A 30 10.86 -0.13 11.74
N HIS A 31 11.41 -1.30 11.39
CA HIS A 31 10.63 -2.54 11.22
C HIS A 31 9.89 -2.90 12.50
N ASN A 32 10.58 -2.91 13.64
CA ASN A 32 9.97 -3.25 14.93
C ASN A 32 8.84 -2.29 15.32
N THR A 33 9.02 -0.99 15.09
CA THR A 33 8.00 0.03 15.34
C THR A 33 6.76 -0.21 14.49
N ASN A 34 6.94 -0.38 13.17
CA ASN A 34 5.84 -0.60 12.25
C ASN A 34 5.18 -1.96 12.44
N LYS A 35 5.95 -3.02 12.72
CA LYS A 35 5.40 -4.34 13.06
C LYS A 35 4.50 -4.28 14.29
N THR A 36 4.95 -3.61 15.35
CA THR A 36 4.15 -3.42 16.58
C THR A 36 2.83 -2.71 16.29
N LEU A 37 2.85 -1.69 15.43
CA LEU A 37 1.63 -1.01 14.99
C LEU A 37 0.67 -1.98 14.30
N TRP A 38 1.14 -2.76 13.33
CA TRP A 38 0.31 -3.68 12.56
C TRP A 38 -0.16 -4.88 13.37
N ASP A 39 0.64 -5.37 14.31
CA ASP A 39 0.24 -6.43 15.25
C ASP A 39 -0.89 -5.97 16.19
N THR A 40 -0.95 -4.69 16.55
CA THR A 40 -1.91 -4.16 17.52
C THR A 40 -3.13 -3.50 16.87
N LYS A 41 -2.90 -2.61 15.90
CA LYS A 41 -3.95 -1.76 15.30
C LYS A 41 -4.42 -2.19 13.92
N GLY A 42 -3.84 -3.24 13.34
CA GLY A 42 -4.16 -3.66 11.98
C GLY A 42 -5.65 -3.90 11.73
N ASN A 43 -6.42 -4.34 12.72
CA ASN A 43 -7.88 -4.55 12.61
C ASN A 43 -8.69 -3.26 12.41
N GLU A 44 -8.20 -2.14 12.93
CA GLU A 44 -8.89 -0.86 12.86
C GLU A 44 -8.65 -0.14 11.52
N ILE A 45 -7.61 -0.58 10.80
CA ILE A 45 -7.06 0.12 9.64
C ILE A 45 -7.48 -0.54 8.32
N ILE A 46 -7.84 -1.83 8.34
CA ILE A 46 -8.04 -2.65 7.16
C ILE A 46 -9.44 -2.47 6.57
N GLY A 47 -9.50 -2.53 5.24
CA GLY A 47 -10.74 -2.48 4.49
C GLY A 47 -11.68 -3.65 4.83
N THR A 48 -12.98 -3.44 4.61
CA THR A 48 -14.04 -4.42 4.91
C THR A 48 -14.58 -5.12 3.67
N THR A 49 -13.96 -4.90 2.50
CA THR A 49 -14.39 -5.48 1.22
C THR A 49 -13.25 -6.20 0.53
N ALA A 50 -13.57 -7.32 -0.12
CA ALA A 50 -12.62 -8.05 -0.96
C ALA A 50 -12.19 -7.24 -2.20
N LEU A 51 -13.09 -6.41 -2.75
CA LEU A 51 -12.77 -5.55 -3.88
C LEU A 51 -11.54 -4.67 -3.55
N PRO A 52 -10.46 -4.74 -4.32
CA PRO A 52 -9.28 -3.90 -4.07
C PRO A 52 -9.60 -2.41 -4.20
N PHE A 53 -9.26 -1.66 -3.15
CA PHE A 53 -9.24 -0.21 -3.15
C PHE A 53 -7.79 0.27 -3.10
N TYR A 54 -7.34 0.90 -4.17
CA TYR A 54 -5.97 1.41 -4.32
C TYR A 54 -5.67 2.65 -3.47
N GLY A 55 -6.61 3.07 -2.69
CA GLY A 55 -6.65 4.21 -1.80
C GLY A 55 -8.10 4.53 -1.46
N SER A 56 -8.35 5.69 -0.84
CA SER A 56 -9.70 6.02 -0.37
C SER A 56 -10.73 6.25 -1.48
N PHE A 57 -10.28 6.57 -2.71
CA PHE A 57 -11.15 7.03 -3.78
C PHE A 57 -10.93 6.32 -5.12
N VAL A 58 -10.25 5.18 -5.13
CA VAL A 58 -9.96 4.46 -6.38
C VAL A 58 -10.13 2.96 -6.16
N SER A 59 -11.00 2.33 -6.93
CA SER A 59 -11.27 0.89 -6.85
C SER A 59 -10.84 0.12 -8.10
N GLU A 60 -10.62 -1.19 -7.94
CA GLU A 60 -10.36 -2.10 -9.05
C GLU A 60 -11.56 -2.21 -9.99
N GLU A 61 -12.79 -2.06 -9.49
CA GLU A 61 -14.00 -2.05 -10.31
C GLU A 61 -13.91 -1.00 -11.42
N LYS A 62 -13.37 0.17 -11.11
CA LYS A 62 -13.19 1.27 -12.07
C LYS A 62 -11.93 1.13 -12.92
N CYS A 63 -10.82 0.76 -12.29
CA CYS A 63 -9.50 0.77 -12.94
C CYS A 63 -9.24 -0.47 -13.78
N GLN A 64 -9.81 -1.63 -13.39
CA GLN A 64 -9.67 -2.94 -14.07
C GLN A 64 -8.21 -3.28 -14.41
N LEU A 65 -7.29 -3.03 -13.45
CA LEU A 65 -5.85 -3.15 -13.68
C LEU A 65 -5.39 -4.60 -13.76
N PHE A 66 -6.05 -5.51 -13.03
CA PHE A 66 -5.71 -6.93 -13.06
C PHE A 66 -6.18 -7.62 -14.35
N GLY A 67 -7.34 -7.22 -14.91
CA GLY A 67 -7.93 -7.90 -16.05
C GLY A 67 -8.30 -9.35 -15.71
N ASP A 68 -8.06 -10.28 -16.65
CA ASP A 68 -8.32 -11.71 -16.40
C ASP A 68 -7.15 -12.38 -15.68
N VAL A 69 -7.37 -12.73 -14.43
CA VAL A 69 -6.41 -13.43 -13.55
C VAL A 69 -6.65 -14.94 -13.49
N SER A 70 -7.60 -15.47 -14.27
CA SER A 70 -7.90 -16.91 -14.27
C SER A 70 -6.66 -17.74 -14.61
N GLY A 71 -6.35 -18.70 -13.74
CA GLY A 71 -5.17 -19.57 -13.88
C GLY A 71 -3.82 -18.90 -13.58
N LYS A 72 -3.79 -17.64 -13.16
CA LYS A 72 -2.58 -16.89 -12.82
C LYS A 72 -2.09 -17.19 -11.40
N LYS A 73 -0.78 -17.08 -11.21
CA LYS A 73 -0.12 -17.13 -9.91
C LYS A 73 0.10 -15.71 -9.40
N MET A 74 -0.41 -15.43 -8.21
CA MET A 74 -0.47 -14.08 -7.65
C MET A 74 0.31 -14.01 -6.33
N LEU A 75 1.06 -12.93 -6.14
CA LEU A 75 1.72 -12.61 -4.87
C LEU A 75 1.30 -11.20 -4.43
N GLU A 76 0.77 -11.09 -3.23
CA GLU A 76 0.51 -9.80 -2.58
C GLU A 76 1.61 -9.45 -1.57
N ILE A 77 2.21 -8.28 -1.73
CA ILE A 77 3.20 -7.69 -0.82
C ILE A 77 2.48 -6.75 0.15
N GLY A 78 2.55 -7.06 1.46
CA GLY A 78 1.76 -6.36 2.47
C GLY A 78 0.28 -6.76 2.41
N CYS A 79 0.01 -8.06 2.49
CA CYS A 79 -1.35 -8.61 2.26
C CYS A 79 -2.34 -8.33 3.41
N GLY A 80 -1.85 -7.82 4.55
CA GLY A 80 -2.70 -7.51 5.70
C GLY A 80 -3.56 -8.69 6.12
N SER A 81 -4.87 -8.53 6.19
CA SER A 81 -5.82 -9.59 6.55
C SER A 81 -6.49 -10.29 5.36
N GLY A 82 -5.95 -10.14 4.14
CA GLY A 82 -6.21 -11.05 3.02
C GLY A 82 -7.42 -10.74 2.14
N GLN A 83 -8.03 -9.55 2.23
CA GLN A 83 -9.22 -9.20 1.43
C GLN A 83 -8.92 -9.20 -0.07
N SER A 84 -7.79 -8.61 -0.49
CA SER A 84 -7.41 -8.62 -1.89
C SER A 84 -7.05 -10.02 -2.40
N LEU A 85 -6.48 -10.88 -1.54
CA LEU A 85 -6.25 -12.29 -1.88
C LEU A 85 -7.57 -13.03 -2.12
N GLN A 86 -8.61 -12.76 -1.30
CA GLN A 86 -9.96 -13.29 -1.55
C GLN A 86 -10.44 -12.88 -2.95
N TYR A 87 -10.35 -11.59 -3.29
CA TYR A 87 -10.77 -11.10 -4.61
C TYR A 87 -10.11 -11.88 -5.73
N GLN A 88 -8.79 -12.08 -5.68
CA GLN A 88 -8.07 -12.81 -6.70
C GLN A 88 -8.48 -14.30 -6.76
N GLY A 89 -8.72 -14.92 -5.61
CA GLY A 89 -9.20 -16.30 -5.52
C GLY A 89 -10.59 -16.49 -6.13
N GLU A 90 -11.52 -15.56 -5.86
CA GLU A 90 -12.87 -15.55 -6.45
C GLU A 90 -12.82 -15.33 -7.98
N HIS A 91 -11.81 -14.62 -8.48
CA HIS A 91 -11.54 -14.44 -9.91
C HIS A 91 -10.67 -15.57 -10.50
N LYS A 92 -10.60 -16.73 -9.81
CA LYS A 92 -9.99 -17.97 -10.30
C LYS A 92 -8.47 -17.92 -10.51
N ALA A 93 -7.76 -17.08 -9.79
CA ALA A 93 -6.31 -17.21 -9.70
C ALA A 93 -5.96 -18.66 -9.26
N SER A 94 -4.94 -19.25 -9.88
CA SER A 94 -4.60 -20.65 -9.63
C SER A 94 -3.78 -20.87 -8.37
N GLU A 95 -3.07 -19.86 -7.94
CA GLU A 95 -2.22 -19.90 -6.75
C GLU A 95 -2.11 -18.51 -6.12
N LEU A 96 -2.34 -18.44 -4.80
CA LEU A 96 -2.30 -17.22 -4.02
C LEU A 96 -1.16 -17.28 -3.00
N TRP A 97 -0.33 -16.24 -2.99
CA TRP A 97 0.68 -16.02 -1.96
C TRP A 97 0.48 -14.64 -1.34
N GLY A 98 0.77 -14.55 -0.05
CA GLY A 98 0.76 -13.27 0.69
C GLY A 98 2.02 -13.13 1.53
N MET A 99 2.55 -11.92 1.57
CA MET A 99 3.65 -11.55 2.46
C MET A 99 3.20 -10.38 3.33
N ASP A 100 3.53 -10.45 4.61
CA ASP A 100 3.35 -9.33 5.55
C ASP A 100 4.43 -9.39 6.64
N ILE A 101 4.74 -8.26 7.25
CA ILE A 101 5.68 -8.18 8.38
C ILE A 101 5.03 -8.64 9.69
N SER A 102 3.70 -8.60 9.77
CA SER A 102 2.90 -8.92 10.96
C SER A 102 2.38 -10.35 10.92
N GLU A 103 2.86 -11.20 11.85
CA GLU A 103 2.33 -12.55 12.01
C GLU A 103 0.85 -12.53 12.37
N ASN A 104 0.41 -11.56 13.20
CA ASN A 104 -1.01 -11.41 13.56
C ASN A 104 -1.90 -11.15 12.35
N GLN A 105 -1.42 -10.38 11.38
CA GLN A 105 -2.15 -10.15 10.12
C GLN A 105 -2.22 -11.44 9.30
N LEU A 106 -1.13 -12.20 9.21
CA LEU A 106 -1.11 -13.47 8.48
C LEU A 106 -1.99 -14.54 9.10
N GLU A 107 -2.08 -14.60 10.43
CA GLU A 107 -3.04 -15.51 11.11
C GLU A 107 -4.47 -15.17 10.71
N LYS A 108 -4.85 -13.89 10.75
CA LYS A 108 -6.17 -13.42 10.30
C LYS A 108 -6.42 -13.70 8.83
N THR A 109 -5.41 -13.49 7.98
CA THR A 109 -5.49 -13.85 6.56
C THR A 109 -5.81 -15.33 6.39
N ARG A 110 -5.14 -16.21 7.13
CA ARG A 110 -5.36 -17.67 7.07
C ARG A 110 -6.78 -18.03 7.48
N GLU A 111 -7.23 -17.49 8.61
CA GLU A 111 -8.60 -17.69 9.12
C GLU A 111 -9.63 -17.16 8.13
N TYR A 112 -9.46 -15.93 7.67
CA TYR A 112 -10.37 -15.27 6.74
C TYR A 112 -10.52 -16.03 5.43
N LEU A 113 -9.43 -16.38 4.77
CA LEU A 113 -9.45 -17.13 3.51
C LEU A 113 -10.09 -18.51 3.69
N THR A 114 -9.87 -19.16 4.83
CA THR A 114 -10.51 -20.44 5.16
C THR A 114 -12.04 -20.30 5.21
N THR A 115 -12.58 -19.21 5.78
CA THR A 115 -14.03 -18.96 5.79
C THR A 115 -14.59 -18.75 4.38
N CYS A 116 -13.77 -18.28 3.45
CA CYS A 116 -14.12 -18.10 2.03
C CYS A 116 -13.89 -19.35 1.18
N GLY A 117 -13.45 -20.47 1.78
CA GLY A 117 -13.09 -21.69 1.04
C GLY A 117 -11.82 -21.55 0.19
N LEU A 118 -10.98 -20.58 0.51
CA LEU A 118 -9.73 -20.28 -0.17
C LEU A 118 -8.52 -20.60 0.71
N SER A 119 -7.35 -20.67 0.10
CA SER A 119 -6.07 -20.78 0.81
C SER A 119 -4.97 -20.01 0.09
N ALA A 120 -3.98 -19.53 0.84
CA ALA A 120 -2.79 -18.90 0.30
C ALA A 120 -1.53 -19.39 1.02
N LYS A 121 -0.38 -19.34 0.34
CA LYS A 121 0.92 -19.48 1.01
C LYS A 121 1.28 -18.12 1.62
N LEU A 122 1.50 -18.10 2.94
CA LEU A 122 1.74 -16.90 3.71
C LEU A 122 3.17 -16.87 4.25
N ILE A 123 3.84 -15.74 4.12
CA ILE A 123 5.24 -15.53 4.50
C ILE A 123 5.32 -14.30 5.40
N CYS A 124 5.86 -14.49 6.63
CA CYS A 124 6.13 -13.41 7.56
C CYS A 124 7.54 -12.87 7.33
N SER A 125 7.66 -11.72 6.67
CA SER A 125 8.96 -11.09 6.38
C SER A 125 8.79 -9.62 6.00
N PRO A 126 9.78 -8.76 6.28
CA PRO A 126 9.92 -7.47 5.61
C PRO A 126 10.03 -7.65 4.09
N MET A 127 9.41 -6.75 3.31
CA MET A 127 9.28 -6.91 1.85
C MET A 127 10.59 -6.74 1.07
N GLU A 128 11.60 -6.17 1.69
CA GLU A 128 12.94 -6.00 1.13
C GLU A 128 13.90 -7.14 1.46
N GLU A 129 13.49 -8.10 2.30
CA GLU A 129 14.35 -9.20 2.71
C GLU A 129 14.16 -10.47 1.87
N GLU A 130 15.24 -11.29 1.79
CA GLU A 130 15.16 -12.62 1.19
C GLU A 130 14.39 -13.55 2.13
N CYS A 131 13.36 -14.21 1.60
CA CYS A 131 12.46 -15.02 2.42
C CYS A 131 12.01 -16.33 1.76
N GLY A 132 12.74 -16.76 0.73
CA GLY A 132 12.49 -18.06 0.05
C GLY A 132 11.33 -18.02 -0.95
N ILE A 133 10.89 -16.86 -1.38
CA ILE A 133 9.96 -16.72 -2.50
C ILE A 133 10.69 -17.10 -3.80
N PRO A 134 10.14 -18.00 -4.63
CA PRO A 134 10.80 -18.46 -5.86
C PRO A 134 10.92 -17.34 -6.90
N GLU A 135 12.05 -17.35 -7.63
CA GLU A 135 12.28 -16.47 -8.76
C GLU A 135 11.52 -16.92 -10.00
N ASP A 136 11.23 -15.99 -10.93
CA ASP A 136 10.54 -16.22 -12.22
C ASP A 136 9.26 -17.08 -12.10
N TYR A 137 8.49 -16.84 -11.04
CA TYR A 137 7.40 -17.73 -10.66
C TYR A 137 6.01 -17.14 -10.83
N PHE A 138 5.83 -15.85 -10.54
CA PHE A 138 4.51 -15.20 -10.52
C PHE A 138 4.19 -14.54 -11.84
N ASP A 139 2.91 -14.59 -12.20
CA ASP A 139 2.36 -13.82 -13.31
C ASP A 139 2.07 -12.38 -12.88
N PHE A 140 1.63 -12.21 -11.63
CA PHE A 140 1.38 -10.91 -10.99
C PHE A 140 2.02 -10.84 -9.61
N VAL A 141 2.66 -9.73 -9.32
CA VAL A 141 2.95 -9.26 -7.96
C VAL A 141 2.21 -7.95 -7.78
N TYR A 142 1.58 -7.75 -6.62
CA TYR A 142 0.88 -6.50 -6.35
C TYR A 142 1.03 -6.07 -4.90
N SER A 143 0.84 -4.78 -4.64
CA SER A 143 0.95 -4.18 -3.30
C SER A 143 -0.06 -3.05 -3.18
N ILE A 144 -1.16 -3.31 -2.47
CA ILE A 144 -2.23 -2.33 -2.31
C ILE A 144 -2.02 -1.56 -1.02
N TYR A 145 -1.60 -0.31 -1.18
CA TYR A 145 -1.35 0.64 -0.08
C TYR A 145 -0.35 0.14 0.97
N ALA A 146 0.64 -0.69 0.55
CA ALA A 146 1.65 -1.23 1.46
C ALA A 146 3.10 -0.89 1.06
N ILE A 147 3.37 -0.65 -0.23
CA ILE A 147 4.74 -0.47 -0.75
C ILE A 147 5.54 0.65 -0.07
N GLY A 148 4.87 1.67 0.46
CA GLY A 148 5.52 2.79 1.11
C GLY A 148 6.12 2.46 2.49
N TRP A 149 5.80 1.31 3.07
CA TRP A 149 6.35 0.86 4.36
C TRP A 149 7.77 0.31 4.25
N THR A 150 8.26 0.01 3.03
CA THR A 150 9.63 -0.48 2.83
C THR A 150 10.68 0.49 3.35
N THR A 151 11.74 -0.04 3.92
CA THR A 151 12.92 0.73 4.31
C THR A 151 13.94 0.86 3.16
N ASP A 152 13.82 0.00 2.12
CA ASP A 152 14.67 -0.01 0.92
C ASP A 152 13.82 -0.21 -0.33
N LEU A 153 13.40 0.89 -0.95
CA LEU A 153 12.53 0.85 -2.12
C LEU A 153 13.20 0.20 -3.34
N GLU A 154 14.47 0.51 -3.59
CA GLU A 154 15.21 -0.07 -4.74
C GLU A 154 15.41 -1.57 -4.55
N GLY A 155 15.83 -2.00 -3.36
CA GLY A 155 15.96 -3.42 -3.03
C GLY A 155 14.63 -4.17 -3.12
N THR A 156 13.53 -3.58 -2.63
CA THR A 156 12.19 -4.15 -2.73
C THR A 156 11.78 -4.35 -4.19
N PHE A 157 11.97 -3.34 -5.05
CA PHE A 157 11.59 -3.48 -6.46
C PHE A 157 12.46 -4.46 -7.22
N CYS A 158 13.76 -4.57 -6.90
CA CYS A 158 14.62 -5.61 -7.45
C CYS A 158 14.15 -7.01 -7.06
N ARG A 159 13.73 -7.22 -5.80
CA ARG A 159 13.15 -8.50 -5.36
C ARG A 159 11.84 -8.81 -6.06
N ILE A 160 10.94 -7.85 -6.16
CA ILE A 160 9.68 -8.03 -6.89
C ILE A 160 9.95 -8.40 -8.34
N ALA A 161 10.93 -7.76 -8.98
CA ALA A 161 11.34 -8.13 -10.33
C ALA A 161 11.86 -9.57 -10.42
N SER A 162 12.62 -10.04 -9.41
CA SER A 162 13.10 -11.42 -9.42
C SER A 162 11.96 -12.45 -9.27
N TYR A 163 10.93 -12.15 -8.49
CA TYR A 163 9.78 -13.04 -8.30
C TYR A 163 8.89 -13.19 -9.53
N LEU A 164 8.81 -12.15 -10.37
CA LEU A 164 7.99 -12.13 -11.57
C LEU A 164 8.62 -12.92 -12.69
N LYS A 165 7.80 -13.63 -13.45
CA LYS A 165 8.17 -14.16 -14.78
C LYS A 165 8.54 -13.02 -15.72
N LYS A 166 9.22 -13.35 -16.81
CA LYS A 166 9.33 -12.43 -17.94
C LYS A 166 7.92 -12.00 -18.39
N ASP A 167 7.75 -10.71 -18.69
CA ASP A 167 6.47 -10.07 -19.00
C ASP A 167 5.43 -10.13 -17.87
N GLY A 168 5.83 -10.54 -16.66
CA GLY A 168 4.99 -10.51 -15.47
C GLY A 168 4.69 -9.08 -15.03
N VAL A 169 3.55 -8.89 -14.39
CA VAL A 169 2.99 -7.57 -14.07
C VAL A 169 3.16 -7.24 -12.59
N PHE A 170 3.63 -6.03 -12.31
CA PHE A 170 3.63 -5.43 -10.99
C PHE A 170 2.62 -4.29 -10.91
N ILE A 171 1.69 -4.35 -9.94
CA ILE A 171 0.71 -3.31 -9.67
C ILE A 171 0.89 -2.86 -8.24
N PHE A 172 1.03 -1.56 -8.00
CA PHE A 172 1.03 -1.04 -6.64
C PHE A 172 0.38 0.32 -6.54
N SER A 173 -0.08 0.63 -5.34
CA SER A 173 -0.59 1.94 -4.98
C SER A 173 0.03 2.46 -3.70
N TRP A 174 0.08 3.78 -3.57
CA TRP A 174 0.51 4.45 -2.35
C TRP A 174 -0.05 5.88 -2.28
N SER A 175 0.11 6.52 -1.12
CA SER A 175 -0.18 7.93 -0.95
C SER A 175 0.62 8.77 -1.93
N HIS A 176 -0.05 9.67 -2.66
CA HIS A 176 0.65 10.59 -3.55
C HIS A 176 1.51 11.57 -2.75
N PRO A 177 2.79 11.77 -3.10
CA PRO A 177 3.71 12.60 -2.30
C PRO A 177 3.25 14.05 -2.12
N ILE A 178 2.62 14.64 -3.15
CA ILE A 178 2.13 16.02 -3.08
C ILE A 178 1.03 16.17 -2.01
N HIS A 179 0.19 15.14 -1.86
CA HIS A 179 -0.86 15.10 -0.87
C HIS A 179 -0.30 15.28 0.55
N LYS A 180 0.84 14.66 0.85
CA LYS A 180 1.50 14.73 2.16
C LYS A 180 2.09 16.12 2.48
N CYS A 181 2.27 16.96 1.46
CA CYS A 181 2.81 18.30 1.63
C CYS A 181 1.74 19.35 1.92
N VAL A 182 0.45 19.01 1.74
CA VAL A 182 -0.65 19.97 1.68
C VAL A 182 -1.74 19.63 2.69
N VAL A 183 -2.25 20.62 3.39
CA VAL A 183 -3.45 20.52 4.24
C VAL A 183 -4.56 21.41 3.68
N ALA A 184 -5.82 21.03 3.92
CA ALA A 184 -6.98 21.87 3.58
C ALA A 184 -7.37 22.69 4.81
N GLU A 185 -7.28 24.01 4.70
CA GLU A 185 -7.59 24.97 5.76
C GLU A 185 -8.45 26.10 5.17
N ASN A 186 -9.62 26.37 5.73
CA ASN A 186 -10.51 27.47 5.29
C ASN A 186 -10.78 27.48 3.76
N ASP A 187 -11.09 26.29 3.21
CA ASP A 187 -11.34 26.07 1.77
C ASP A 187 -10.13 26.40 0.86
N MET A 188 -8.94 26.50 1.42
CA MET A 188 -7.68 26.66 0.69
C MET A 188 -6.77 25.47 0.92
N LEU A 189 -5.90 25.20 -0.06
CA LEU A 189 -4.81 24.23 0.08
C LEU A 189 -3.52 24.96 0.48
N VAL A 190 -2.97 24.57 1.63
CA VAL A 190 -1.78 25.21 2.21
C VAL A 190 -0.64 24.21 2.29
N PHE A 191 0.51 24.55 1.70
CA PHE A 191 1.72 23.75 1.85
C PHE A 191 2.28 23.87 3.27
N LYS A 192 2.49 22.73 3.94
CA LYS A 192 3.07 22.65 5.29
C LYS A 192 4.39 21.86 5.33
N LYS A 193 4.71 21.10 4.27
CA LYS A 193 5.92 20.28 4.19
C LYS A 193 6.62 20.50 2.84
N CYS A 194 7.95 20.42 2.84
CA CYS A 194 8.74 20.42 1.62
C CYS A 194 8.56 19.11 0.84
N TYR A 195 8.19 19.17 -0.44
CA TYR A 195 8.05 18.00 -1.31
C TYR A 195 9.34 17.22 -1.50
N PHE A 196 10.47 17.88 -1.40
CA PHE A 196 11.79 17.28 -1.60
C PHE A 196 12.37 16.62 -0.35
N ASP A 197 11.67 16.73 0.78
CA ASP A 197 12.07 16.11 2.04
C ASP A 197 11.58 14.67 2.10
N GLU A 198 12.50 13.72 1.94
CA GLU A 198 12.30 12.28 2.04
C GLU A 198 12.87 11.70 3.36
N SER A 199 13.13 12.55 4.34
CA SER A 199 13.62 12.09 5.65
C SER A 199 12.56 11.22 6.36
N TRP A 200 13.05 10.32 7.22
CA TRP A 200 12.21 9.51 8.05
C TRP A 200 11.54 10.35 9.14
N TYR A 201 10.29 10.05 9.42
CA TYR A 201 9.53 10.68 10.50
C TYR A 201 8.66 9.65 11.22
N SER A 202 8.36 9.93 12.47
CA SER A 202 7.43 9.14 13.28
C SER A 202 6.20 9.95 13.65
N VAL A 203 5.05 9.27 13.70
CA VAL A 203 3.78 9.82 14.16
C VAL A 203 3.25 8.92 15.28
N SER A 204 2.93 9.53 16.42
CA SER A 204 2.30 8.82 17.54
C SER A 204 0.80 8.68 17.28
N LEU A 205 0.27 7.48 17.49
CA LEU A 205 -1.12 7.10 17.33
C LEU A 205 -1.57 6.43 18.64
N ASP A 206 -2.04 7.22 19.60
CA ASP A 206 -2.32 6.74 20.96
C ASP A 206 -1.13 6.00 21.58
N GLU A 207 -1.25 4.67 21.78
CA GLU A 207 -0.20 3.82 22.36
C GLU A 207 0.77 3.24 21.31
N SER A 208 0.56 3.55 20.02
CA SER A 208 1.36 3.02 18.92
C SER A 208 2.08 4.15 18.17
N THR A 209 3.11 3.78 17.42
CA THR A 209 3.86 4.72 16.58
C THR A 209 4.00 4.13 15.19
N LEU A 210 3.80 4.95 14.17
CA LEU A 210 4.21 4.62 12.80
C LEU A 210 5.48 5.39 12.44
N THR A 211 6.32 4.79 11.60
CA THR A 211 7.53 5.43 11.07
C THR A 211 7.57 5.27 9.56
N LEU A 212 7.65 6.38 8.85
CA LEU A 212 7.57 6.44 7.40
C LEU A 212 8.58 7.42 6.80
N SER A 213 8.81 7.30 5.49
CA SER A 213 9.45 8.29 4.64
C SER A 213 8.51 8.59 3.46
N ASP A 214 8.25 9.88 3.21
CA ASP A 214 7.41 10.31 2.08
C ASP A 214 8.29 10.51 0.84
N ARG A 215 8.49 9.46 0.07
CA ARG A 215 9.33 9.49 -1.13
C ARG A 215 8.64 10.24 -2.25
N LYS A 216 9.43 10.99 -3.04
CA LYS A 216 8.94 11.67 -4.25
C LYS A 216 8.42 10.65 -5.27
N LEU A 217 7.48 11.07 -6.11
CA LEU A 217 7.01 10.23 -7.22
C LEU A 217 8.16 9.79 -8.13
N SER A 218 9.11 10.69 -8.42
CA SER A 218 10.31 10.38 -9.21
C SER A 218 11.19 9.30 -8.56
N THR A 219 11.22 9.18 -7.23
CA THR A 219 11.94 8.12 -6.51
C THR A 219 11.35 6.75 -6.84
N TYR A 220 10.02 6.61 -6.85
CA TYR A 220 9.34 5.37 -7.27
C TYR A 220 9.60 5.04 -8.74
N VAL A 221 9.43 6.01 -9.65
CA VAL A 221 9.64 5.82 -11.09
C VAL A 221 11.06 5.38 -11.41
N ASN A 222 12.06 6.03 -10.78
CA ASN A 222 13.46 5.70 -10.98
C ASN A 222 13.81 4.31 -10.43
N ALA A 223 13.26 3.93 -9.27
CA ALA A 223 13.46 2.60 -8.70
C ALA A 223 12.85 1.49 -9.59
N LEU A 224 11.67 1.71 -10.18
CA LEU A 224 11.09 0.79 -11.16
C LEU A 224 12.00 0.63 -12.38
N SER A 225 12.47 1.73 -12.95
CA SER A 225 13.36 1.70 -14.12
C SER A 225 14.66 0.94 -13.83
N LYS A 226 15.28 1.17 -12.66
CA LYS A 226 16.49 0.45 -12.23
C LYS A 226 16.25 -1.05 -12.04
N ALA A 227 15.06 -1.44 -11.58
CA ALA A 227 14.68 -2.84 -11.39
C ALA A 227 14.25 -3.54 -12.70
N GLY A 228 14.30 -2.86 -13.85
CA GLY A 228 13.99 -3.44 -15.17
C GLY A 228 12.50 -3.47 -15.51
N PHE A 229 11.71 -2.57 -14.90
CA PHE A 229 10.29 -2.42 -15.25
C PHE A 229 10.04 -1.38 -16.33
N VAL A 230 9.04 -1.63 -17.15
CA VAL A 230 8.40 -0.65 -18.04
C VAL A 230 7.05 -0.26 -17.43
N ILE A 231 6.83 1.00 -17.20
CA ILE A 231 5.54 1.53 -16.74
C ILE A 231 4.56 1.47 -17.92
N GLU A 232 3.46 0.75 -17.74
CA GLU A 232 2.39 0.63 -18.74
C GLU A 232 1.26 1.63 -18.47
N GLN A 233 1.00 1.90 -17.19
CA GLN A 233 -0.04 2.83 -16.78
C GLN A 233 0.29 3.46 -15.45
N MET A 234 -0.05 4.73 -15.29
CA MET A 234 -0.07 5.45 -14.02
C MET A 234 -1.40 6.16 -13.87
N ILE A 235 -2.00 6.07 -12.69
CA ILE A 235 -3.29 6.68 -12.36
C ILE A 235 -3.08 7.57 -11.13
N GLU A 236 -3.57 8.79 -11.22
CA GLU A 236 -3.58 9.78 -10.14
C GLU A 236 -5.00 10.28 -9.84
N GLU A 237 -5.94 9.97 -10.71
CA GLU A 237 -7.33 10.37 -10.63
C GLU A 237 -8.06 9.63 -9.50
N SER A 238 -8.94 10.36 -8.82
CA SER A 238 -9.88 9.82 -7.85
C SER A 238 -11.26 9.62 -8.50
N ASP A 239 -12.05 8.69 -7.97
CA ASP A 239 -13.42 8.46 -8.40
C ASP A 239 -14.35 9.56 -7.89
N ASP A 240 -15.00 10.29 -8.82
CA ASP A 240 -15.89 11.40 -8.50
C ASP A 240 -17.10 10.97 -7.65
N GLU A 241 -17.68 9.80 -7.91
CA GLU A 241 -18.83 9.29 -7.18
C GLU A 241 -18.45 8.97 -5.72
N ILE A 242 -17.30 8.33 -5.54
CA ILE A 242 -16.79 8.03 -4.19
C ILE A 242 -16.43 9.32 -3.44
N MET A 243 -15.81 10.31 -4.11
CA MET A 243 -15.48 11.59 -3.51
C MET A 243 -16.72 12.40 -3.13
N GLN A 244 -17.77 12.37 -3.95
CA GLN A 244 -19.03 13.10 -3.69
C GLN A 244 -19.82 12.51 -2.52
N SER A 245 -19.61 11.23 -2.18
CA SER A 245 -20.25 10.61 -1.03
C SER A 245 -19.70 11.11 0.32
N ARG A 246 -18.64 11.92 0.31
CA ARG A 246 -17.95 12.44 1.50
C ARG A 246 -17.87 13.96 1.47
N ASP A 247 -18.06 14.58 2.63
CA ASP A 247 -17.89 16.03 2.84
C ASP A 247 -16.93 16.30 3.99
N ASP A 248 -15.70 15.82 3.82
CA ASP A 248 -14.60 16.08 4.75
C ASP A 248 -13.45 16.83 4.05
N ASN A 249 -12.51 17.34 4.84
CA ASN A 249 -11.34 18.05 4.30
C ASN A 249 -10.49 17.18 3.36
N PHE A 250 -10.51 15.87 3.57
CA PHE A 250 -9.77 14.96 2.71
C PHE A 250 -10.41 14.81 1.33
N SER A 251 -11.75 14.67 1.25
CA SER A 251 -12.45 14.62 -0.03
C SER A 251 -12.36 15.96 -0.78
N LYS A 252 -12.45 17.09 -0.08
CA LYS A 252 -12.22 18.43 -0.67
C LYS A 252 -10.81 18.54 -1.28
N LYS A 253 -9.81 18.05 -0.58
CA LYS A 253 -8.42 18.01 -1.05
C LYS A 253 -8.27 17.13 -2.28
N ALA A 254 -8.89 15.92 -2.28
CA ALA A 254 -8.84 14.97 -3.38
C ALA A 254 -9.48 15.51 -4.69
N LYS A 255 -10.37 16.48 -4.61
CA LYS A 255 -10.94 17.19 -5.77
C LYS A 255 -9.96 18.17 -6.43
N MET A 256 -8.87 18.51 -5.77
CA MET A 256 -7.95 19.56 -6.21
C MET A 256 -6.54 19.05 -6.52
N LEU A 257 -6.15 17.89 -5.95
CA LEU A 257 -4.85 17.28 -6.18
C LEU A 257 -4.93 15.76 -5.97
N PRO A 258 -4.03 14.97 -6.58
CA PRO A 258 -3.99 13.53 -6.35
C PRO A 258 -3.64 13.21 -4.89
N VAL A 259 -4.41 12.34 -4.27
CA VAL A 259 -4.15 11.83 -2.91
C VAL A 259 -3.57 10.43 -2.90
N THR A 260 -3.72 9.73 -4.01
CA THR A 260 -3.19 8.38 -4.27
C THR A 260 -2.55 8.37 -5.64
N PHE A 261 -1.54 7.54 -5.83
CA PHE A 261 -1.07 7.15 -7.16
C PHE A 261 -1.05 5.63 -7.26
N ILE A 262 -1.27 5.14 -8.47
CA ILE A 262 -1.21 3.71 -8.81
C ILE A 262 -0.29 3.57 -10.01
N ILE A 263 0.59 2.57 -9.98
CA ILE A 263 1.42 2.23 -11.12
C ILE A 263 1.21 0.77 -11.47
N LYS A 264 0.95 0.52 -12.76
CA LYS A 264 1.03 -0.79 -13.39
C LYS A 264 2.28 -0.82 -14.25
N ALA A 265 3.14 -1.79 -14.00
CA ALA A 265 4.41 -1.94 -14.68
C ALA A 265 4.64 -3.40 -15.07
N ARG A 266 5.41 -3.64 -16.14
CA ARG A 266 5.73 -4.96 -16.65
C ARG A 266 7.22 -5.21 -16.59
N LYS A 267 7.64 -6.39 -16.12
CA LYS A 267 9.04 -6.85 -16.12
C LYS A 267 9.49 -7.09 -17.58
N LEU A 268 10.68 -6.61 -17.94
CA LEU A 268 11.32 -6.82 -19.25
C LEU A 268 11.90 -8.21 -19.40
#